data_dd9339eaaac2bee4a3f49472f271b0cd
#
_entry.id   dd9339eaaac2bee4a3f49472f271b0cd
#
_cell.length_a   1.000
_cell.length_b   1.000
_cell.length_c   1.000
_cell.angle_alpha   90.00
_cell.angle_beta   90.00
_cell.angle_gamma   90.00
#
_symmetry.space_group_name_H-M   'P 1'
#
loop_
_entity.id
_entity.type
_entity.pdbx_description
1 polymer ?
#
loop_
_entity_poly.entity_id
_entity_poly.type
_entity_poly.pdbx_seq_one_letter_code
_entity_poly.pdbx_strand_id
1 'polypeptide(L)'
;MDEFTLIKRLESLKTIKPDRDWACSVKSQILNQEFEQKPSFSFIFSQKRLVQAFASVAIVLAIMPFAFAKDALPGELLYGFKKVNESIKYAFIVSEDQKSVAQLETRLNELDKISAEPGQNQGKKLAAGIKETKQALSKASQELAKVPESQRAELVTKIVNQISAIEEKTNAAIITTEEKEYQDIYK
;
A
#
# COMPACT_ATOMS: atom_id res chain seq x y z
N MET A 1 -23.54 -27.39 73.56
CA MET A 1 -22.10 -27.79 73.56
C MET A 1 -21.37 -26.67 74.25
N ASP A 2 -20.92 -26.95 75.47
CA ASP A 2 -20.45 -25.89 76.33
C ASP A 2 -19.09 -25.34 75.88
N GLU A 3 -18.96 -24.03 75.87
CA GLU A 3 -17.75 -23.28 75.45
C GLU A 3 -16.46 -23.84 76.09
N PHE A 4 -16.61 -24.29 77.30
CA PHE A 4 -15.52 -24.85 78.09
C PHE A 4 -14.98 -26.18 77.50
N THR A 5 -15.89 -26.99 76.90
CA THR A 5 -15.51 -28.26 76.30
C THR A 5 -14.82 -28.04 74.95
N LEU A 6 -15.13 -26.95 74.29
CA LEU A 6 -14.53 -26.55 73.03
C LEU A 6 -13.12 -26.01 73.22
N ILE A 7 -12.92 -25.17 74.22
CA ILE A 7 -11.60 -24.63 74.65
C ILE A 7 -10.65 -25.78 75.05
N LYS A 8 -11.12 -26.75 75.89
CA LYS A 8 -10.34 -27.90 76.29
C LYS A 8 -9.93 -28.81 75.16
N ARG A 9 -10.78 -28.96 74.12
CA ARG A 9 -10.46 -29.69 72.84
C ARG A 9 -9.44 -28.95 72.02
N LEU A 10 -9.54 -27.63 71.93
CA LEU A 10 -8.57 -26.79 71.23
C LEU A 10 -7.21 -26.80 71.91
N GLU A 11 -7.16 -26.79 73.22
CA GLU A 11 -5.91 -26.91 73.97
C GLU A 11 -5.22 -28.29 73.78
N SER A 12 -5.98 -29.35 73.66
CA SER A 12 -5.44 -30.70 73.33
C SER A 12 -4.79 -30.75 71.97
N LEU A 13 -5.20 -29.91 71.03
CA LEU A 13 -4.62 -29.85 69.67
C LEU A 13 -3.21 -29.20 69.70
N LYS A 14 -2.89 -28.36 70.70
CA LYS A 14 -1.55 -27.76 70.85
C LYS A 14 -0.47 -28.78 71.21
N THR A 15 -0.84 -29.93 71.68
CA THR A 15 0.10 -31.02 72.01
C THR A 15 0.41 -31.94 70.85
N ILE A 16 -0.32 -31.83 69.80
CA ILE A 16 -0.06 -32.60 68.56
C ILE A 16 1.16 -32.02 67.86
N LYS A 17 2.29 -32.67 68.02
CA LYS A 17 3.47 -32.35 67.22
C LYS A 17 3.29 -32.98 65.83
N PRO A 18 3.31 -32.16 64.78
CA PRO A 18 3.24 -32.74 63.43
C PRO A 18 4.41 -33.65 63.20
N ASP A 19 4.14 -34.81 62.54
CA ASP A 19 5.18 -35.73 62.15
C ASP A 19 6.22 -35.00 61.29
N ARG A 20 7.48 -35.25 61.57
CA ARG A 20 8.60 -34.57 60.90
C ARG A 20 8.61 -34.84 59.39
N ASP A 21 8.23 -36.06 58.99
CA ASP A 21 8.17 -36.48 57.60
C ASP A 21 7.01 -35.82 56.89
N TRP A 22 5.85 -35.67 57.53
CA TRP A 22 4.74 -34.88 57.01
C TRP A 22 5.09 -33.39 56.83
N ALA A 23 5.74 -32.80 57.83
CA ALA A 23 6.14 -31.40 57.76
C ALA A 23 7.17 -31.15 56.62
N CYS A 24 8.11 -32.07 56.39
CA CYS A 24 9.04 -32.03 55.27
C CYS A 24 8.35 -32.21 53.95
N SER A 25 7.37 -33.13 53.85
CA SER A 25 6.59 -33.37 52.61
C SER A 25 5.77 -32.15 52.25
N VAL A 26 5.05 -31.54 53.19
CA VAL A 26 4.28 -30.32 52.94
C VAL A 26 5.20 -29.15 52.58
N LYS A 27 6.33 -29.00 53.25
CA LYS A 27 7.32 -27.99 52.88
C LYS A 27 7.87 -28.19 51.48
N SER A 28 8.19 -29.42 51.10
CA SER A 28 8.65 -29.72 49.73
C SER A 28 7.57 -29.47 48.69
N GLN A 29 6.30 -29.80 49.00
CA GLN A 29 5.18 -29.50 48.12
C GLN A 29 4.96 -27.99 47.90
N ILE A 30 5.07 -27.21 48.97
CA ILE A 30 4.93 -25.76 48.86
C ILE A 30 6.12 -25.13 48.15
N LEU A 31 7.34 -25.63 48.36
CA LEU A 31 8.55 -25.13 47.72
C LEU A 31 8.68 -25.63 46.26
N ASN A 32 8.18 -26.84 45.96
CA ASN A 32 8.17 -27.43 44.64
C ASN A 32 6.85 -27.19 43.90
N GLN A 33 5.88 -26.46 44.44
CA GLN A 33 4.90 -25.82 43.60
C GLN A 33 5.71 -24.89 42.70
N GLU A 34 6.15 -25.46 41.58
CA GLU A 34 6.42 -24.67 40.39
C GLU A 34 5.22 -23.77 40.28
N PHE A 35 5.41 -22.50 40.57
CA PHE A 35 4.47 -21.49 40.10
C PHE A 35 4.22 -21.85 38.64
N GLU A 36 3.00 -22.36 38.35
CA GLU A 36 2.59 -22.52 36.96
C GLU A 36 3.08 -21.25 36.26
N GLN A 37 4.14 -21.41 35.51
CA GLN A 37 4.67 -20.29 34.75
C GLN A 37 3.51 -19.86 33.89
N LYS A 38 2.78 -18.84 34.37
CA LYS A 38 1.84 -18.10 33.51
C LYS A 38 2.59 -17.93 32.22
N PRO A 39 2.04 -18.37 31.06
CA PRO A 39 2.76 -18.31 29.81
C PRO A 39 3.35 -16.91 29.72
N SER A 40 4.65 -16.83 29.91
CA SER A 40 5.33 -15.56 29.94
C SER A 40 5.20 -15.04 28.54
N PHE A 41 4.51 -13.93 28.37
CA PHE A 41 4.38 -13.19 27.10
C PHE A 41 5.76 -12.85 26.50
N SER A 42 6.85 -13.15 27.20
CA SER A 42 8.23 -13.07 26.72
C SER A 42 8.51 -13.93 25.48
N PHE A 43 7.68 -14.93 25.18
CA PHE A 43 7.82 -15.75 23.96
C PHE A 43 7.56 -14.95 22.68
N ILE A 44 6.78 -13.84 22.76
CA ILE A 44 6.45 -12.97 21.62
C ILE A 44 7.59 -11.98 21.32
N PHE A 45 8.44 -11.68 22.31
CA PHE A 45 9.49 -10.66 22.23
C PHE A 45 10.92 -11.20 22.08
N SER A 46 11.10 -12.40 21.54
CA SER A 46 12.42 -12.74 21.04
C SER A 46 12.78 -11.72 19.95
N GLN A 47 13.82 -10.91 20.16
CA GLN A 47 14.25 -9.82 19.25
C GLN A 47 14.32 -10.29 17.79
N LYS A 48 14.76 -11.52 17.55
CA LYS A 48 14.82 -12.11 16.20
C LYS A 48 13.44 -12.29 15.55
N ARG A 49 12.42 -12.70 16.31
CA ARG A 49 11.06 -12.88 15.79
C ARG A 49 10.35 -11.55 15.58
N LEU A 50 10.63 -10.56 16.44
CA LEU A 50 10.13 -9.21 16.28
C LEU A 50 10.68 -8.60 14.98
N VAL A 51 11.98 -8.72 14.72
CA VAL A 51 12.61 -8.25 13.48
C VAL A 51 12.02 -8.96 12.26
N GLN A 52 11.79 -10.27 12.33
CA GLN A 52 11.14 -11.00 11.24
C GLN A 52 9.70 -10.56 10.99
N ALA A 53 8.92 -10.32 12.04
CA ALA A 53 7.56 -9.79 11.92
C ALA A 53 7.54 -8.38 11.32
N PHE A 54 8.42 -7.49 11.76
CA PHE A 54 8.55 -6.16 11.16
C PHE A 54 9.04 -6.22 9.72
N ALA A 55 9.98 -7.09 9.40
CA ALA A 55 10.47 -7.27 8.03
C ALA A 55 9.34 -7.74 7.09
N SER A 56 8.51 -8.70 7.51
CA SER A 56 7.38 -9.16 6.68
C SER A 56 6.34 -8.08 6.46
N VAL A 57 5.99 -7.31 7.49
CA VAL A 57 5.06 -6.18 7.38
C VAL A 57 5.64 -5.09 6.48
N ALA A 58 6.94 -4.77 6.62
CA ALA A 58 7.61 -3.79 5.78
C ALA A 58 7.60 -4.19 4.30
N ILE A 59 7.82 -5.48 4.00
CA ILE A 59 7.75 -6.01 2.62
C ILE A 59 6.33 -5.87 2.06
N VAL A 60 5.30 -6.23 2.83
CA VAL A 60 3.90 -6.07 2.40
C VAL A 60 3.57 -4.60 2.15
N LEU A 61 3.95 -3.70 3.07
CA LEU A 61 3.73 -2.27 2.90
C LEU A 61 4.51 -1.68 1.71
N ALA A 62 5.67 -2.23 1.38
CA ALA A 62 6.44 -1.81 0.21
C ALA A 62 5.80 -2.27 -1.11
N ILE A 63 5.17 -3.45 -1.15
CA ILE A 63 4.58 -4.02 -2.36
C ILE A 63 3.14 -3.50 -2.60
N MET A 64 2.37 -3.24 -1.54
CA MET A 64 0.99 -2.76 -1.62
C MET A 64 0.81 -1.54 -2.56
N PRO A 65 1.62 -0.48 -2.47
CA PRO A 65 1.47 0.68 -3.35
C PRO A 65 1.56 0.33 -4.84
N PHE A 66 2.38 -0.65 -5.21
CA PHE A 66 2.52 -1.07 -6.61
C PHE A 66 1.27 -1.77 -7.15
N ALA A 67 0.57 -2.54 -6.31
CA ALA A 67 -0.67 -3.20 -6.69
C ALA A 67 -1.81 -2.19 -6.90
N PHE A 68 -1.92 -1.20 -6.00
CA PHE A 68 -2.96 -0.16 -6.07
C PHE A 68 -2.62 0.95 -7.07
N ALA A 69 -1.34 1.15 -7.40
CA ALA A 69 -0.92 2.18 -8.33
C ALA A 69 -1.28 1.88 -9.79
N LYS A 70 -1.71 0.66 -10.13
CA LYS A 70 -1.96 0.24 -11.52
C LYS A 70 -2.91 1.17 -12.27
N ASP A 71 -3.94 1.64 -11.61
CA ASP A 71 -4.99 2.49 -12.18
C ASP A 71 -4.85 3.97 -11.81
N ALA A 72 -3.78 4.35 -11.11
CA ALA A 72 -3.53 5.72 -10.72
C ALA A 72 -3.36 6.64 -11.95
N LEU A 73 -3.97 7.82 -11.87
CA LEU A 73 -3.93 8.82 -12.94
C LEU A 73 -2.93 9.95 -12.61
N PRO A 74 -2.44 10.68 -13.63
CA PRO A 74 -1.61 11.87 -13.42
C PRO A 74 -2.22 12.85 -12.41
N GLY A 75 -1.42 13.27 -11.43
CA GLY A 75 -1.87 14.12 -10.33
C GLY A 75 -2.33 13.38 -9.07
N GLU A 76 -2.39 12.05 -9.08
CA GLU A 76 -2.68 11.22 -7.89
C GLU A 76 -1.41 10.80 -7.14
N LEU A 77 -1.56 10.56 -5.83
CA LEU A 77 -0.43 10.21 -4.95
C LEU A 77 0.32 8.95 -5.39
N LEU A 78 -0.39 7.96 -5.90
CA LEU A 78 0.18 6.67 -6.31
C LEU A 78 0.75 6.68 -7.73
N TYR A 79 0.59 7.78 -8.49
CA TYR A 79 1.03 7.86 -9.86
C TYR A 79 2.55 7.66 -10.03
N GLY A 80 3.35 8.09 -9.06
CA GLY A 80 4.79 7.84 -9.05
C GLY A 80 5.12 6.34 -9.05
N PHE A 81 4.41 5.54 -8.27
CA PHE A 81 4.59 4.08 -8.25
C PHE A 81 4.17 3.42 -9.56
N LYS A 82 3.09 3.92 -10.19
CA LYS A 82 2.68 3.46 -11.52
C LYS A 82 3.80 3.69 -12.55
N LYS A 83 4.42 4.88 -12.57
CA LYS A 83 5.53 5.18 -13.48
C LYS A 83 6.72 4.23 -13.29
N VAL A 84 7.04 3.87 -12.05
CA VAL A 84 8.09 2.87 -11.76
C VAL A 84 7.70 1.50 -12.34
N ASN A 85 6.47 1.07 -12.12
CA ASN A 85 5.97 -0.21 -12.65
C ASN A 85 5.97 -0.24 -14.19
N GLU A 86 5.56 0.86 -14.82
CA GLU A 86 5.62 1.03 -16.27
C GLU A 86 7.07 1.00 -16.77
N SER A 87 7.99 1.67 -16.08
CA SER A 87 9.41 1.66 -16.45
C SER A 87 9.99 0.24 -16.47
N ILE A 88 9.58 -0.60 -15.52
CA ILE A 88 9.98 -2.02 -15.51
C ILE A 88 9.41 -2.74 -16.73
N LYS A 89 8.12 -2.52 -17.06
CA LYS A 89 7.49 -3.14 -18.26
C LYS A 89 8.18 -2.70 -19.55
N TYR A 90 8.47 -1.41 -19.66
CA TYR A 90 9.11 -0.87 -20.86
C TYR A 90 10.61 -1.25 -20.96
N ALA A 91 11.25 -1.67 -19.87
CA ALA A 91 12.62 -2.17 -19.91
C ALA A 91 12.76 -3.48 -20.71
N PHE A 92 11.66 -4.21 -20.92
CA PHE A 92 11.64 -5.43 -21.75
C PHE A 92 11.38 -5.15 -23.24
N ILE A 93 11.08 -3.90 -23.62
CA ILE A 93 10.94 -3.51 -25.02
C ILE A 93 12.32 -3.14 -25.52
N VAL A 94 12.81 -3.90 -26.48
CA VAL A 94 14.19 -3.76 -27.02
C VAL A 94 14.34 -2.51 -27.88
N SER A 95 13.30 -2.13 -28.62
CA SER A 95 13.32 -1.00 -29.56
C SER A 95 12.89 0.29 -28.88
N GLU A 96 13.71 1.33 -28.91
CA GLU A 96 13.41 2.62 -28.25
C GLU A 96 12.26 3.38 -28.91
N ASP A 97 12.06 3.23 -30.23
CA ASP A 97 10.91 3.79 -30.96
C ASP A 97 9.62 3.13 -30.49
N GLN A 98 9.54 1.79 -30.43
CA GLN A 98 8.38 1.07 -29.92
C GLN A 98 8.08 1.40 -28.47
N LYS A 99 9.11 1.52 -27.64
CA LYS A 99 8.99 1.90 -26.24
C LYS A 99 8.43 3.31 -26.08
N SER A 100 8.92 4.27 -26.85
CA SER A 100 8.44 5.66 -26.79
C SER A 100 7.00 5.80 -27.28
N VAL A 101 6.62 5.06 -28.34
CA VAL A 101 5.24 4.97 -28.83
C VAL A 101 4.31 4.34 -27.79
N ALA A 102 4.71 3.21 -27.17
CA ALA A 102 3.92 2.58 -26.11
C ALA A 102 3.73 3.48 -24.87
N GLN A 103 4.77 4.25 -24.52
CA GLN A 103 4.66 5.26 -23.45
C GLN A 103 3.66 6.36 -23.85
N LEU A 104 3.70 6.86 -25.08
CA LEU A 104 2.77 7.87 -25.55
C LEU A 104 1.33 7.34 -25.57
N GLU A 105 1.09 6.15 -26.08
CA GLU A 105 -0.24 5.51 -26.06
C GLU A 105 -0.79 5.41 -24.64
N THR A 106 0.07 5.05 -23.66
CA THR A 106 -0.34 4.98 -22.27
C THR A 106 -0.76 6.36 -21.75
N ARG A 107 0.00 7.43 -22.05
CA ARG A 107 -0.35 8.80 -21.62
C ARG A 107 -1.61 9.32 -22.30
N LEU A 108 -1.82 8.99 -23.57
CA LEU A 108 -3.06 9.32 -24.29
C LEU A 108 -4.27 8.64 -23.66
N ASN A 109 -4.16 7.35 -23.32
CA ASN A 109 -5.23 6.61 -22.65
C ASN A 109 -5.53 7.15 -21.24
N GLU A 110 -4.51 7.61 -20.50
CA GLU A 110 -4.69 8.26 -19.20
C GLU A 110 -5.42 9.59 -19.35
N LEU A 111 -5.04 10.40 -20.32
CA LEU A 111 -5.69 11.67 -20.60
C LEU A 111 -7.16 11.47 -21.01
N ASP A 112 -7.45 10.45 -21.82
CA ASP A 112 -8.82 10.09 -22.20
C ASP A 112 -9.66 9.73 -20.96
N LYS A 113 -9.12 8.91 -20.04
CA LYS A 113 -9.80 8.57 -18.78
C LYS A 113 -10.07 9.80 -17.92
N ILE A 114 -9.08 10.70 -17.77
CA ILE A 114 -9.27 11.93 -16.99
C ILE A 114 -10.35 12.81 -17.61
N SER A 115 -10.41 12.88 -18.93
CA SER A 115 -11.40 13.69 -19.66
C SER A 115 -12.81 13.10 -19.56
N ALA A 116 -12.92 11.76 -19.46
CA ALA A 116 -14.21 11.07 -19.38
C ALA A 116 -14.82 11.06 -17.96
N GLU A 117 -14.00 11.19 -16.92
CA GLU A 117 -14.45 11.07 -15.52
C GLU A 117 -14.42 12.43 -14.81
N PRO A 118 -15.53 13.17 -14.76
CA PRO A 118 -15.60 14.41 -13.99
C PRO A 118 -15.48 14.10 -12.48
N GLY A 119 -14.51 14.71 -11.82
CA GLY A 119 -14.27 14.47 -10.40
C GLY A 119 -13.62 15.64 -9.67
N GLN A 120 -13.46 15.50 -8.35
CA GLN A 120 -12.69 16.46 -7.57
C GLN A 120 -11.26 16.60 -8.12
N ASN A 121 -10.76 17.82 -8.25
CA ASN A 121 -9.44 18.14 -8.81
C ASN A 121 -9.23 17.76 -10.29
N GLN A 122 -10.28 17.66 -11.07
CA GLN A 122 -10.20 17.32 -12.50
C GLN A 122 -9.25 18.27 -13.26
N GLY A 123 -9.31 19.59 -13.02
CA GLY A 123 -8.40 20.56 -13.64
C GLY A 123 -6.93 20.28 -13.33
N LYS A 124 -6.59 19.91 -12.08
CA LYS A 124 -5.21 19.53 -11.73
C LYS A 124 -4.77 18.23 -12.41
N LYS A 125 -5.65 17.24 -12.47
CA LYS A 125 -5.38 15.97 -13.16
C LYS A 125 -5.20 16.19 -14.67
N LEU A 126 -6.06 17.00 -15.29
CA LEU A 126 -5.95 17.36 -16.70
C LEU A 126 -4.63 18.09 -17.00
N ALA A 127 -4.26 19.10 -16.20
CA ALA A 127 -3.00 19.80 -16.37
C ALA A 127 -1.79 18.87 -16.25
N ALA A 128 -1.81 17.95 -15.28
CA ALA A 128 -0.78 16.95 -15.10
C ALA A 128 -0.76 15.95 -16.28
N GLY A 129 -1.92 15.46 -16.72
CA GLY A 129 -2.06 14.55 -17.85
C GLY A 129 -1.56 15.16 -19.16
N ILE A 130 -1.94 16.40 -19.45
CA ILE A 130 -1.47 17.15 -20.62
C ILE A 130 0.05 17.30 -20.61
N LYS A 131 0.64 17.64 -19.43
CA LYS A 131 2.08 17.75 -19.28
C LYS A 131 2.80 16.43 -19.58
N GLU A 132 2.35 15.34 -19.01
CA GLU A 132 2.93 14.00 -19.22
C GLU A 132 2.79 13.58 -20.68
N THR A 133 1.62 13.83 -21.30
CA THR A 133 1.37 13.51 -22.71
C THR A 133 2.29 14.32 -23.64
N LYS A 134 2.48 15.62 -23.38
CA LYS A 134 3.41 16.45 -24.16
C LYS A 134 4.85 15.95 -24.08
N GLN A 135 5.29 15.52 -22.90
CA GLN A 135 6.63 14.95 -22.70
C GLN A 135 6.79 13.64 -23.46
N ALA A 136 5.79 12.75 -23.39
CA ALA A 136 5.81 11.48 -24.11
C ALA A 136 5.77 11.70 -25.62
N LEU A 137 4.97 12.64 -26.11
CA LEU A 137 4.90 13.01 -27.53
C LEU A 137 6.24 13.54 -28.05
N SER A 138 6.87 14.45 -27.30
CA SER A 138 8.19 14.97 -27.65
C SER A 138 9.23 13.85 -27.77
N LYS A 139 9.24 12.91 -26.83
CA LYS A 139 10.14 11.77 -26.86
C LYS A 139 9.83 10.83 -28.03
N ALA A 140 8.56 10.49 -28.24
CA ALA A 140 8.14 9.63 -29.34
C ALA A 140 8.51 10.25 -30.71
N SER A 141 8.30 11.57 -30.90
CA SER A 141 8.66 12.25 -32.13
C SER A 141 10.18 12.22 -32.41
N GLN A 142 11.02 12.35 -31.37
CA GLN A 142 12.47 12.26 -31.51
C GLN A 142 12.94 10.86 -31.90
N GLU A 143 12.34 9.82 -31.32
CA GLU A 143 12.70 8.42 -31.64
C GLU A 143 12.16 8.04 -33.03
N LEU A 144 10.92 8.43 -33.37
CA LEU A 144 10.34 8.18 -34.68
C LEU A 144 11.11 8.88 -35.81
N ALA A 145 11.77 10.01 -35.56
CA ALA A 145 12.62 10.65 -36.55
C ALA A 145 13.83 9.78 -36.99
N LYS A 146 14.23 8.84 -36.15
CA LYS A 146 15.32 7.88 -36.43
C LYS A 146 14.87 6.65 -37.23
N VAL A 147 13.56 6.41 -37.31
CA VAL A 147 12.97 5.22 -37.96
C VAL A 147 12.82 5.48 -39.46
N PRO A 148 13.04 4.43 -40.33
CA PRO A 148 12.81 4.52 -41.76
C PRO A 148 11.40 4.97 -42.11
N GLU A 149 11.24 5.76 -43.17
CA GLU A 149 9.99 6.41 -43.54
C GLU A 149 8.82 5.45 -43.75
N SER A 150 9.09 4.25 -44.28
CA SER A 150 8.08 3.22 -44.51
C SER A 150 7.38 2.72 -43.26
N GLN A 151 8.10 2.64 -42.16
CA GLN A 151 7.56 2.20 -40.82
C GLN A 151 7.02 3.38 -40.03
N ARG A 152 7.62 4.56 -40.18
CA ARG A 152 7.21 5.79 -39.51
C ARG A 152 5.80 6.25 -39.88
N ALA A 153 5.43 6.17 -41.18
CA ALA A 153 4.16 6.66 -41.67
C ALA A 153 2.96 5.98 -40.98
N GLU A 154 3.03 4.66 -40.78
CA GLU A 154 1.97 3.90 -40.10
C GLU A 154 1.83 4.32 -38.64
N LEU A 155 2.95 4.40 -37.91
CA LEU A 155 2.97 4.77 -36.50
C LEU A 155 2.48 6.20 -36.28
N VAL A 156 2.91 7.14 -37.12
CA VAL A 156 2.45 8.54 -37.07
C VAL A 156 0.97 8.64 -37.33
N THR A 157 0.43 7.95 -38.35
CA THR A 157 -1.00 7.96 -38.64
C THR A 157 -1.83 7.47 -37.47
N LYS A 158 -1.39 6.37 -36.82
CA LYS A 158 -2.03 5.83 -35.60
C LYS A 158 -2.05 6.85 -34.44
N ILE A 159 -0.91 7.48 -34.18
CA ILE A 159 -0.78 8.48 -33.11
C ILE A 159 -1.64 9.71 -33.40
N VAL A 160 -1.63 10.23 -34.64
CA VAL A 160 -2.44 11.41 -35.02
C VAL A 160 -3.93 11.13 -34.84
N ASN A 161 -4.41 9.97 -35.26
CA ASN A 161 -5.81 9.58 -35.05
C ASN A 161 -6.20 9.50 -33.59
N GLN A 162 -5.30 8.95 -32.70
CA GLN A 162 -5.55 8.92 -31.29
C GLN A 162 -5.56 10.31 -30.65
N ILE A 163 -4.63 11.18 -31.04
CA ILE A 163 -4.57 12.57 -30.55
C ILE A 163 -5.85 13.31 -30.91
N SER A 164 -6.29 13.24 -32.16
CA SER A 164 -7.50 13.92 -32.62
C SER A 164 -8.75 13.46 -31.87
N ALA A 165 -8.87 12.16 -31.60
CA ALA A 165 -9.99 11.61 -30.83
C ALA A 165 -10.02 12.09 -29.37
N ILE A 166 -8.85 12.34 -28.78
CA ILE A 166 -8.74 12.77 -27.38
C ILE A 166 -8.82 14.30 -27.25
N GLU A 167 -8.37 15.04 -28.24
CA GLU A 167 -8.36 16.50 -28.23
C GLU A 167 -9.76 17.08 -28.02
N GLU A 168 -10.75 16.56 -28.76
CA GLU A 168 -12.15 16.98 -28.65
C GLU A 168 -12.67 16.78 -27.21
N LYS A 169 -12.42 15.61 -26.63
CA LYS A 169 -12.85 15.28 -25.25
C LYS A 169 -12.14 16.13 -24.22
N THR A 170 -10.83 16.36 -24.42
CA THR A 170 -10.03 17.14 -23.49
C THR A 170 -10.46 18.61 -23.49
N ASN A 171 -10.73 19.19 -24.64
CA ASN A 171 -11.22 20.56 -24.77
C ASN A 171 -12.59 20.69 -24.09
N ALA A 172 -13.52 19.76 -24.31
CA ALA A 172 -14.81 19.75 -23.64
C ALA A 172 -14.68 19.66 -22.11
N ALA A 173 -13.75 18.82 -21.61
CA ALA A 173 -13.51 18.68 -20.17
C ALA A 173 -12.88 19.93 -19.55
N ILE A 174 -11.99 20.66 -20.25
CA ILE A 174 -11.41 21.93 -19.81
C ILE A 174 -12.51 22.97 -19.66
N ILE A 175 -13.36 23.15 -20.66
CA ILE A 175 -14.46 24.12 -20.65
C ILE A 175 -15.39 23.85 -19.46
N THR A 176 -15.79 22.59 -19.27
CA THR A 176 -16.67 22.21 -18.15
C THR A 176 -16.02 22.45 -16.77
N THR A 177 -14.71 22.31 -16.68
CA THR A 177 -13.98 22.56 -15.43
C THR A 177 -13.91 24.05 -15.13
N GLU A 178 -13.60 24.87 -16.11
CA GLU A 178 -13.59 26.33 -15.98
C GLU A 178 -14.96 26.88 -15.61
N GLU A 179 -16.05 26.41 -16.22
CA GLU A 179 -17.42 26.80 -15.87
C GLU A 179 -17.75 26.47 -14.41
N LYS A 180 -17.33 25.31 -13.89
CA LYS A 180 -17.56 24.96 -12.49
C LYS A 180 -16.75 25.84 -11.52
N GLU A 181 -15.49 26.14 -11.83
CA GLU A 181 -14.68 27.04 -11.00
C GLU A 181 -15.30 28.44 -10.95
N TYR A 182 -15.84 28.95 -12.06
CA TYR A 182 -16.59 30.21 -12.08
C TYR A 182 -17.84 30.17 -11.21
N GLN A 183 -18.62 29.09 -11.25
CA GLN A 183 -19.85 28.95 -10.45
C GLN A 183 -19.57 28.88 -8.96
N ASP A 184 -18.45 28.28 -8.55
CA ASP A 184 -18.05 28.14 -7.12
C ASP A 184 -17.51 29.47 -6.54
N ILE A 185 -17.02 30.37 -7.37
CA ILE A 185 -16.57 31.72 -6.94
C ILE A 185 -17.75 32.66 -6.67
N TYR A 186 -18.90 32.45 -7.33
CA TYR A 186 -20.08 33.32 -7.24
C TYR A 186 -21.16 32.83 -6.28
N LYS A 187 -20.90 31.78 -5.50
CA LYS A 187 -21.75 31.30 -4.41
C LYS A 187 -21.22 31.74 -3.05
#